data_3109b12757f6b490d3bbde4955991311
#
_entry.id   3109b12757f6b490d3bbde4955991311
#
_cell.length_a   1.000
_cell.length_b   1.000
_cell.length_c   1.000
_cell.angle_alpha   90.00
_cell.angle_beta   90.00
_cell.angle_gamma   90.00
#
_symmetry.space_group_name_H-M   'P 1'
#
loop_
_entity.id
_entity.type
_entity.pdbx_description
1 polymer ?
#
loop_
_entity_poly.entity_id
_entity_poly.type
_entity_poly.pdbx_seq_one_letter_code
_entity_poly.pdbx_strand_id
1 'polypeptide(L)'
;MKTLVVVGHPNLSKSKINRSWVEGLRPHEGEDLRIHILTDVVKADKSFDLASEQALLAQYDRIVLQFPLYWYMVPGIMKEWMDTVWAEGWCYGDGGVHMEGKIIEVAVSCGAPDFVFDEKTPGNISLEKYMSFVIGSAGFVRAKAGGVFAFYGAGMPDVDSRIEKNVKDYIDFVTKK
;
A
#
# COMPACT_ATOMS: atom_id res chain seq x y z
N MET A 1 -11.68 14.25 -1.83
CA MET A 1 -10.84 13.21 -2.49
C MET A 1 -11.04 11.91 -1.73
N LYS A 2 -11.59 10.89 -2.40
CA LYS A 2 -11.88 9.60 -1.78
C LYS A 2 -10.63 8.71 -1.79
N THR A 3 -10.29 8.14 -0.63
CA THR A 3 -9.07 7.33 -0.44
C THR A 3 -9.42 5.87 -0.13
N LEU A 4 -8.82 4.94 -0.86
CA LEU A 4 -8.84 3.51 -0.57
C LEU A 4 -7.48 3.08 -0.05
N VAL A 5 -7.43 2.49 1.13
CA VAL A 5 -6.22 1.84 1.66
C VAL A 5 -6.31 0.34 1.40
N VAL A 6 -5.49 -0.16 0.50
CA VAL A 6 -5.42 -1.58 0.16
C VAL A 6 -4.33 -2.23 1.00
N VAL A 7 -4.71 -3.14 1.89
CA VAL A 7 -3.81 -3.77 2.87
C VAL A 7 -3.41 -5.16 2.40
N GLY A 8 -2.16 -5.29 1.92
CA GLY A 8 -1.58 -6.55 1.45
C GLY A 8 -0.66 -7.20 2.49
N HIS A 9 -1.19 -7.67 3.60
CA HIS A 9 -0.42 -8.37 4.62
C HIS A 9 -0.87 -9.84 4.72
N PRO A 10 0.02 -10.85 4.54
CA PRO A 10 -0.38 -12.25 4.51
C PRO A 10 -0.93 -12.78 5.84
N ASN A 11 -0.61 -12.12 6.96
CA ASN A 11 -1.12 -12.45 8.29
C ASN A 11 -1.20 -11.17 9.16
N LEU A 12 -2.21 -10.35 8.88
CA LEU A 12 -2.37 -9.04 9.52
C LEU A 12 -2.49 -9.14 11.05
N SER A 13 -3.15 -10.17 11.57
CA SER A 13 -3.36 -10.36 13.02
C SER A 13 -2.06 -10.52 13.81
N LYS A 14 -0.99 -11.00 13.16
CA LYS A 14 0.35 -11.13 13.77
C LYS A 14 1.25 -9.92 13.50
N SER A 15 0.83 -8.97 12.70
CA SER A 15 1.62 -7.76 12.42
C SER A 15 1.51 -6.77 13.55
N LYS A 16 2.63 -6.25 14.04
CA LYS A 16 2.62 -5.11 14.97
C LYS A 16 2.28 -3.82 14.21
N ILE A 17 3.01 -3.50 13.17
CA ILE A 17 2.93 -2.20 12.50
C ILE A 17 1.68 -2.10 11.61
N ASN A 18 1.53 -2.99 10.62
CA ASN A 18 0.39 -2.88 9.69
C ASN A 18 -0.96 -3.02 10.38
N ARG A 19 -1.04 -3.85 11.44
CA ARG A 19 -2.25 -3.95 12.25
C ARG A 19 -2.53 -2.65 13.00
N SER A 20 -1.53 -2.07 13.68
CA SER A 20 -1.70 -0.80 14.40
C SER A 20 -2.11 0.34 13.48
N TRP A 21 -1.59 0.39 12.26
CA TRP A 21 -2.03 1.34 11.24
C TRP A 21 -3.51 1.15 10.88
N VAL A 22 -3.93 -0.09 10.63
CA VAL A 22 -5.34 -0.41 10.35
C VAL A 22 -6.23 -0.05 11.53
N GLU A 23 -5.87 -0.46 12.76
CA GLU A 23 -6.64 -0.17 13.97
C GLU A 23 -6.77 1.33 14.23
N GLY A 24 -5.67 2.08 14.07
CA GLY A 24 -5.67 3.54 14.22
C GLY A 24 -6.50 4.27 13.14
N LEU A 25 -6.55 3.72 11.93
CA LEU A 25 -7.28 4.32 10.82
C LEU A 25 -8.79 4.01 10.83
N ARG A 26 -9.21 2.87 11.43
CA ARG A 26 -10.64 2.46 11.46
C ARG A 26 -11.61 3.53 11.95
N PRO A 27 -11.32 4.34 12.99
CA PRO A 27 -12.23 5.41 13.42
C PRO A 27 -12.46 6.50 12.38
N HIS A 28 -11.61 6.57 11.35
CA HIS A 28 -11.69 7.54 10.25
C HIS A 28 -12.38 6.98 8.99
N GLU A 29 -12.78 5.70 9.00
CA GLU A 29 -13.54 5.13 7.88
C GLU A 29 -14.91 5.82 7.72
N GLY A 30 -15.30 6.03 6.48
CA GLY A 30 -16.54 6.68 6.11
C GLY A 30 -16.68 6.82 4.60
N GLU A 31 -17.41 7.82 4.16
CA GLU A 31 -17.68 8.03 2.73
C GLU A 31 -16.37 8.31 1.93
N ASP A 32 -15.43 9.02 2.54
CA ASP A 32 -14.18 9.46 1.86
C ASP A 32 -12.97 8.55 2.13
N LEU A 33 -13.08 7.57 3.04
CA LEU A 33 -11.98 6.68 3.40
C LEU A 33 -12.49 5.27 3.65
N ARG A 34 -11.88 4.29 2.98
CA ARG A 34 -12.13 2.87 3.19
C ARG A 34 -10.84 2.08 3.34
N ILE A 35 -10.84 1.12 4.25
CA ILE A 35 -9.78 0.13 4.43
C ILE A 35 -10.23 -1.17 3.76
N HIS A 36 -9.42 -1.68 2.83
CA HIS A 36 -9.66 -2.90 2.08
C HIS A 36 -8.55 -3.92 2.35
N ILE A 37 -8.86 -4.94 3.15
CA ILE A 37 -7.89 -5.93 3.60
C ILE A 37 -7.96 -7.14 2.66
N LEU A 38 -6.89 -7.40 1.92
CA LEU A 38 -6.86 -8.42 0.87
C LEU A 38 -7.07 -9.84 1.42
N THR A 39 -6.63 -10.13 2.65
CA THR A 39 -6.87 -11.45 3.27
C THR A 39 -8.33 -11.71 3.61
N ASP A 40 -9.17 -10.69 3.70
CA ASP A 40 -10.59 -10.82 4.01
C ASP A 40 -11.43 -11.10 2.75
N VAL A 41 -10.88 -10.84 1.57
CA VAL A 41 -11.60 -10.93 0.28
C VAL A 41 -11.00 -11.93 -0.69
N VAL A 42 -9.76 -12.39 -0.47
CA VAL A 42 -9.15 -13.44 -1.27
C VAL A 42 -9.89 -14.76 -1.06
N LYS A 43 -10.22 -15.45 -2.15
CA LYS A 43 -10.90 -16.75 -2.12
C LYS A 43 -9.95 -17.87 -1.68
N ALA A 44 -10.50 -19.03 -1.36
CA ALA A 44 -9.73 -20.20 -0.93
C ALA A 44 -8.73 -20.71 -1.99
N ASP A 45 -9.04 -20.50 -3.28
CA ASP A 45 -8.17 -20.81 -4.42
C ASP A 45 -7.15 -19.69 -4.72
N LYS A 46 -7.05 -18.68 -3.83
CA LYS A 46 -6.21 -17.47 -3.92
C LYS A 46 -6.61 -16.48 -5.00
N SER A 47 -7.75 -16.65 -5.67
CA SER A 47 -8.27 -15.69 -6.63
C SER A 47 -8.98 -14.53 -5.95
N PHE A 48 -9.16 -13.43 -6.69
CA PHE A 48 -9.97 -12.28 -6.32
C PHE A 48 -11.23 -12.20 -7.22
N ASP A 49 -12.29 -11.59 -6.72
CA ASP A 49 -13.44 -11.27 -7.57
C ASP A 49 -13.14 -10.02 -8.39
N LEU A 50 -12.73 -10.20 -9.63
CA LEU A 50 -12.27 -9.14 -10.51
C LEU A 50 -13.28 -7.99 -10.63
N ALA A 51 -14.56 -8.31 -10.85
CA ALA A 51 -15.58 -7.29 -11.06
C ALA A 51 -15.81 -6.45 -9.78
N SER A 52 -15.85 -7.11 -8.63
CA SER A 52 -16.01 -6.43 -7.33
C SER A 52 -14.82 -5.54 -6.98
N GLU A 53 -13.59 -6.02 -7.22
CA GLU A 53 -12.36 -5.28 -6.94
C GLU A 53 -12.23 -4.04 -7.85
N GLN A 54 -12.50 -4.20 -9.14
CA GLN A 54 -12.47 -3.09 -10.10
C GLN A 54 -13.57 -2.06 -9.82
N ALA A 55 -14.79 -2.51 -9.48
CA ALA A 55 -15.88 -1.61 -9.09
C ALA A 55 -15.55 -0.84 -7.80
N LEU A 56 -14.84 -1.46 -6.86
CA LEU A 56 -14.36 -0.79 -5.66
C LEU A 56 -13.32 0.28 -6.02
N LEU A 57 -12.26 -0.08 -6.75
CA LEU A 57 -11.18 0.84 -7.15
C LEU A 57 -11.71 2.06 -7.92
N ALA A 58 -12.71 1.85 -8.79
CA ALA A 58 -13.30 2.92 -9.60
C ALA A 58 -13.87 4.07 -8.77
N GLN A 59 -14.30 3.81 -7.53
CA GLN A 59 -14.97 4.78 -6.65
C GLN A 59 -14.00 5.76 -5.94
N TYR A 60 -12.68 5.48 -5.99
CA TYR A 60 -11.68 6.20 -5.21
C TYR A 60 -10.69 6.95 -6.12
N ASP A 61 -10.30 8.14 -5.69
CA ASP A 61 -9.35 9.00 -6.41
C ASP A 61 -7.90 8.69 -6.04
N ARG A 62 -7.70 8.18 -4.83
CA ARG A 62 -6.39 7.93 -4.23
C ARG A 62 -6.34 6.50 -3.69
N ILE A 63 -5.30 5.77 -4.04
CA ILE A 63 -5.06 4.39 -3.61
C ILE A 63 -3.76 4.37 -2.81
N VAL A 64 -3.84 3.95 -1.55
CA VAL A 64 -2.68 3.73 -0.69
C VAL A 64 -2.42 2.23 -0.60
N LEU A 65 -1.31 1.75 -1.14
CA LEU A 65 -0.87 0.37 -1.04
C LEU A 65 -0.14 0.20 0.30
N GLN A 66 -0.77 -0.49 1.26
CA GLN A 66 -0.21 -0.72 2.59
C GLN A 66 0.30 -2.16 2.72
N PHE A 67 1.61 -2.35 3.00
CA PHE A 67 2.21 -3.68 3.08
C PHE A 67 3.51 -3.72 3.88
N PRO A 68 3.96 -4.89 4.36
CA PRO A 68 5.31 -5.10 4.85
C PRO A 68 6.27 -5.30 3.68
N LEU A 69 7.48 -4.76 3.78
CA LEU A 69 8.53 -4.97 2.77
C LEU A 69 9.09 -6.39 2.87
N TYR A 70 8.78 -7.23 1.90
CA TYR A 70 9.28 -8.61 1.81
C TYR A 70 10.26 -8.74 0.65
N TRP A 71 11.53 -9.01 0.98
CA TRP A 71 12.59 -9.09 -0.03
C TRP A 71 12.61 -7.87 -0.96
N TYR A 72 12.49 -6.66 -0.36
CA TYR A 72 12.46 -5.37 -1.07
C TYR A 72 11.30 -5.18 -2.05
N MET A 73 10.26 -6.00 -1.93
CA MET A 73 9.06 -5.99 -2.78
C MET A 73 7.78 -6.07 -1.96
N VAL A 74 6.64 -6.03 -2.64
CA VAL A 74 5.34 -6.30 -2.05
C VAL A 74 5.18 -7.78 -1.70
N PRO A 75 4.37 -8.13 -0.68
CA PRO A 75 3.98 -9.51 -0.42
C PRO A 75 3.22 -10.13 -1.60
N GLY A 76 3.31 -11.47 -1.73
CA GLY A 76 2.68 -12.20 -2.82
C GLY A 76 1.19 -11.88 -3.00
N ILE A 77 0.43 -11.75 -1.90
CA ILE A 77 -0.99 -11.41 -1.96
C ILE A 77 -1.26 -10.03 -2.59
N MET A 78 -0.41 -9.04 -2.33
CA MET A 78 -0.52 -7.72 -2.96
C MET A 78 -0.19 -7.80 -4.45
N LYS A 79 0.87 -8.56 -4.80
CA LYS A 79 1.27 -8.72 -6.21
C LYS A 79 0.19 -9.46 -7.01
N GLU A 80 -0.34 -10.55 -6.47
CA GLU A 80 -1.44 -11.31 -7.07
C GLU A 80 -2.68 -10.45 -7.29
N TRP A 81 -3.03 -9.63 -6.30
CA TRP A 81 -4.12 -8.69 -6.43
C TRP A 81 -3.87 -7.66 -7.54
N MET A 82 -2.67 -7.07 -7.59
CA MET A 82 -2.32 -6.11 -8.65
C MET A 82 -2.38 -6.77 -10.04
N ASP A 83 -1.81 -7.97 -10.20
CA ASP A 83 -1.77 -8.68 -11.47
C ASP A 83 -3.16 -9.09 -11.96
N THR A 84 -4.07 -9.40 -11.02
CA THR A 84 -5.45 -9.77 -11.35
C THR A 84 -6.31 -8.55 -11.67
N VAL A 85 -6.24 -7.52 -10.83
CA VAL A 85 -7.21 -6.42 -10.84
C VAL A 85 -6.82 -5.32 -11.83
N TRP A 86 -5.53 -5.09 -12.02
CA TRP A 86 -5.01 -4.09 -12.97
C TRP A 86 -4.90 -4.69 -14.36
N ALA A 87 -6.05 -5.08 -14.91
CA ALA A 87 -6.16 -5.87 -16.15
C ALA A 87 -6.20 -4.98 -17.39
N GLU A 88 -5.80 -5.59 -18.52
CA GLU A 88 -5.99 -5.02 -19.86
C GLU A 88 -7.47 -4.74 -20.15
N GLY A 89 -7.74 -3.65 -20.87
CA GLY A 89 -9.09 -3.18 -21.15
C GLY A 89 -9.77 -2.48 -19.97
N TRP A 90 -9.18 -2.55 -18.75
CA TRP A 90 -9.71 -1.82 -17.59
C TRP A 90 -8.80 -0.65 -17.17
N CYS A 91 -7.53 -0.86 -16.90
CA CYS A 91 -6.61 0.20 -16.49
C CYS A 91 -5.52 0.53 -17.52
N TYR A 92 -5.31 -0.32 -18.50
CA TYR A 92 -4.39 -0.08 -19.63
C TYR A 92 -4.93 -0.78 -20.91
N GLY A 93 -4.25 -0.58 -22.04
CA GLY A 93 -4.68 -1.09 -23.32
C GLY A 93 -5.89 -0.33 -23.88
N ASP A 94 -6.58 -0.94 -24.87
CA ASP A 94 -7.74 -0.31 -25.50
C ASP A 94 -8.93 -0.22 -24.54
N GLY A 95 -9.46 0.98 -24.34
CA GLY A 95 -10.54 1.26 -23.39
C GLY A 95 -10.13 1.32 -21.91
N GLY A 96 -8.90 0.94 -21.56
CA GLY A 96 -8.42 0.87 -20.18
C GLY A 96 -8.06 2.23 -19.57
N VAL A 97 -9.02 2.96 -19.00
CA VAL A 97 -8.86 4.34 -18.48
C VAL A 97 -9.18 4.49 -16.98
N HIS A 98 -9.58 3.42 -16.31
CA HIS A 98 -10.16 3.53 -14.96
C HIS A 98 -9.17 3.95 -13.85
N MET A 99 -7.86 3.87 -14.11
CA MET A 99 -6.82 4.36 -13.20
C MET A 99 -6.32 5.76 -13.57
N GLU A 100 -6.73 6.33 -14.70
CA GLU A 100 -6.26 7.61 -15.18
C GLU A 100 -6.54 8.74 -14.20
N GLY A 101 -5.49 9.51 -13.89
CA GLY A 101 -5.56 10.66 -12.99
C GLY A 101 -5.61 10.32 -11.49
N LYS A 102 -5.85 9.05 -11.11
CA LYS A 102 -5.79 8.63 -9.70
C LYS A 102 -4.38 8.81 -9.13
N ILE A 103 -4.29 8.90 -7.81
CA ILE A 103 -3.00 8.97 -7.09
C ILE A 103 -2.73 7.60 -6.47
N ILE A 104 -1.54 7.04 -6.71
CA ILE A 104 -1.08 5.79 -6.10
C ILE A 104 0.05 6.11 -5.13
N GLU A 105 -0.13 5.79 -3.87
CA GLU A 105 0.83 5.98 -2.78
C GLU A 105 1.16 4.67 -2.07
N VAL A 106 2.22 4.68 -1.28
CA VAL A 106 2.69 3.51 -0.55
C VAL A 106 2.76 3.82 0.94
N ALA A 107 2.32 2.85 1.76
CA ALA A 107 2.61 2.78 3.18
C ALA A 107 3.30 1.45 3.48
N VAL A 108 4.60 1.49 3.82
CA VAL A 108 5.43 0.29 3.91
C VAL A 108 6.10 0.17 5.28
N SER A 109 6.03 -1.02 5.89
CA SER A 109 6.79 -1.33 7.10
C SER A 109 8.03 -2.16 6.74
N CYS A 110 9.20 -1.69 7.20
CA CYS A 110 10.50 -2.31 6.96
C CYS A 110 11.00 -2.99 8.23
N GLY A 111 11.45 -4.24 8.14
CA GLY A 111 12.11 -4.92 9.24
C GLY A 111 13.45 -4.28 9.59
N ALA A 112 14.19 -3.84 8.56
CA ALA A 112 15.47 -3.16 8.71
C ALA A 112 15.31 -1.71 9.18
N PRO A 113 16.30 -1.17 9.94
CA PRO A 113 16.33 0.24 10.33
C PRO A 113 16.62 1.16 9.13
N ASP A 114 16.37 2.45 9.29
CA ASP A 114 16.46 3.48 8.26
C ASP A 114 17.86 3.62 7.62
N PHE A 115 18.91 3.46 8.42
CA PHE A 115 20.29 3.58 7.92
C PHE A 115 20.63 2.54 6.83
N VAL A 116 19.92 1.40 6.77
CA VAL A 116 20.08 0.40 5.69
C VAL A 116 19.63 0.96 4.33
N PHE A 117 18.81 1.98 4.34
CA PHE A 117 18.28 2.66 3.16
C PHE A 117 18.96 4.01 2.89
N ASP A 118 20.00 4.36 3.65
CA ASP A 118 20.76 5.61 3.46
C ASP A 118 21.79 5.43 2.32
N GLU A 119 21.56 6.08 1.19
CA GLU A 119 22.42 6.04 0.01
C GLU A 119 23.80 6.69 0.21
N LYS A 120 24.02 7.38 1.33
CA LYS A 120 25.38 7.83 1.70
C LYS A 120 26.29 6.67 2.08
N THR A 121 25.72 5.54 2.45
CA THR A 121 26.47 4.31 2.71
C THR A 121 26.65 3.54 1.39
N PRO A 122 27.89 3.28 0.95
CA PRO A 122 28.15 2.56 -0.28
C PRO A 122 27.44 1.19 -0.33
N GLY A 123 26.72 0.94 -1.42
CA GLY A 123 25.96 -0.30 -1.64
C GLY A 123 24.52 -0.25 -1.13
N ASN A 124 24.13 0.75 -0.35
CA ASN A 124 22.75 0.94 0.05
C ASN A 124 21.93 1.56 -1.07
N ILE A 125 20.65 1.22 -1.09
CA ILE A 125 19.63 1.75 -2.03
C ILE A 125 18.50 2.34 -1.19
N SER A 126 18.04 3.54 -1.52
CA SER A 126 16.96 4.17 -0.77
C SER A 126 15.63 3.41 -0.90
N LEU A 127 14.77 3.55 0.10
CA LEU A 127 13.46 2.93 0.06
C LEU A 127 12.63 3.42 -1.14
N GLU A 128 12.73 4.69 -1.48
CA GLU A 128 12.06 5.28 -2.65
C GLU A 128 12.49 4.60 -3.95
N LYS A 129 13.76 4.23 -4.09
CA LYS A 129 14.23 3.47 -5.26
C LYS A 129 13.69 2.05 -5.28
N TYR A 130 13.55 1.40 -4.12
CA TYR A 130 12.86 0.11 -4.05
C TYR A 130 11.38 0.24 -4.43
N MET A 131 10.74 1.38 -4.12
CA MET A 131 9.35 1.65 -4.48
C MET A 131 9.17 2.16 -5.92
N SER A 132 10.22 2.19 -6.72
CA SER A 132 10.16 2.64 -8.13
C SER A 132 9.17 1.85 -9.00
N PHE A 133 8.83 0.61 -8.62
CA PHE A 133 7.78 -0.16 -9.29
C PHE A 133 6.41 0.54 -9.24
N VAL A 134 6.10 1.24 -8.14
CA VAL A 134 4.87 2.03 -8.03
C VAL A 134 4.87 3.17 -9.04
N ILE A 135 6.01 3.87 -9.19
CA ILE A 135 6.16 4.97 -10.14
C ILE A 135 5.96 4.46 -11.57
N GLY A 136 6.61 3.33 -11.92
CA GLY A 136 6.49 2.72 -13.23
C GLY A 136 5.06 2.25 -13.52
N SER A 137 4.44 1.57 -12.56
CA SER A 137 3.06 1.09 -12.70
C SER A 137 2.06 2.23 -12.80
N ALA A 138 2.21 3.29 -11.96
CA ALA A 138 1.36 4.47 -12.03
C ALA A 138 1.45 5.14 -13.41
N GLY A 139 2.66 5.37 -13.91
CA GLY A 139 2.86 5.95 -15.26
C GLY A 139 2.23 5.09 -16.36
N PHE A 140 2.38 3.78 -16.28
CA PHE A 140 1.82 2.85 -17.27
C PHE A 140 0.29 2.91 -17.33
N VAL A 141 -0.40 3.03 -16.19
CA VAL A 141 -1.86 3.13 -16.12
C VAL A 141 -2.37 4.59 -16.11
N ARG A 142 -1.53 5.55 -16.46
CA ARG A 142 -1.83 7.00 -16.51
C ARG A 142 -2.29 7.59 -15.16
N ALA A 143 -1.95 6.92 -14.06
CA ALA A 143 -2.10 7.45 -12.71
C ALA A 143 -0.89 8.32 -12.33
N LYS A 144 -0.97 8.98 -11.18
CA LYS A 144 0.10 9.77 -10.59
C LYS A 144 0.73 8.98 -9.46
N ALA A 145 2.06 8.85 -9.44
CA ALA A 145 2.76 8.35 -8.27
C ALA A 145 2.77 9.45 -7.20
N GLY A 146 2.32 9.09 -6.00
CA GLY A 146 2.32 9.94 -4.82
C GLY A 146 3.49 9.65 -3.88
N GLY A 147 3.30 9.90 -2.59
CA GLY A 147 4.32 9.74 -1.56
C GLY A 147 4.52 8.30 -1.09
N VAL A 148 5.63 8.11 -0.39
CA VAL A 148 5.95 6.89 0.37
C VAL A 148 5.94 7.22 1.85
N PHE A 149 5.10 6.53 2.62
CA PHE A 149 5.11 6.55 4.08
C PHE A 149 5.80 5.28 4.58
N ALA A 150 6.69 5.39 5.56
CA ALA A 150 7.46 4.25 6.03
C ALA A 150 7.51 4.12 7.56
N PHE A 151 7.54 2.87 8.03
CA PHE A 151 8.03 2.51 9.35
C PHE A 151 9.29 1.67 9.21
N TYR A 152 10.41 2.15 9.71
CA TYR A 152 11.68 1.44 9.70
C TYR A 152 11.93 0.69 11.01
N GLY A 153 12.66 -0.43 10.95
CA GLY A 153 13.07 -1.17 12.12
C GLY A 153 11.93 -1.87 12.86
N ALA A 154 10.97 -2.45 12.14
CA ALA A 154 9.88 -3.23 12.72
C ALA A 154 10.35 -4.48 13.50
N GLY A 155 11.59 -4.93 13.28
CA GLY A 155 12.23 -6.00 14.03
C GLY A 155 13.10 -5.54 15.20
N MET A 156 13.23 -4.23 15.45
CA MET A 156 14.11 -3.68 16.50
C MET A 156 13.46 -3.78 17.89
N PRO A 157 14.26 -3.88 18.97
CA PRO A 157 13.75 -4.01 20.33
C PRO A 157 12.88 -2.84 20.81
N ASP A 158 13.11 -1.63 20.30
CA ASP A 158 12.42 -0.39 20.66
C ASP A 158 11.11 -0.16 19.87
N VAL A 159 10.70 -1.11 19.03
CA VAL A 159 9.56 -0.96 18.12
C VAL A 159 8.30 -0.47 18.81
N ASP A 160 7.96 -1.04 19.97
CA ASP A 160 6.71 -0.75 20.67
C ASP A 160 6.60 0.72 21.12
N SER A 161 7.72 1.34 21.52
CA SER A 161 7.76 2.75 21.93
C SER A 161 7.54 3.75 20.77
N ARG A 162 7.71 3.31 19.52
CA ARG A 162 7.60 4.15 18.32
C ARG A 162 6.26 4.03 17.59
N ILE A 163 5.47 3.00 17.91
CA ILE A 163 4.23 2.70 17.19
C ILE A 163 3.22 3.83 17.34
N GLU A 164 2.96 4.30 18.55
CA GLU A 164 1.90 5.30 18.80
C GLU A 164 2.11 6.58 17.99
N LYS A 165 3.34 7.11 18.01
CA LYS A 165 3.66 8.30 17.21
C LYS A 165 3.50 8.04 15.72
N ASN A 166 4.02 6.89 15.24
CA ASN A 166 3.97 6.58 13.83
C ASN A 166 2.53 6.32 13.32
N VAL A 167 1.65 5.78 14.17
CA VAL A 167 0.22 5.65 13.83
C VAL A 167 -0.43 7.01 13.64
N LYS A 168 -0.11 8.00 14.48
CA LYS A 168 -0.59 9.38 14.29
C LYS A 168 -0.10 9.97 12.97
N ASP A 169 1.19 9.84 12.70
CA ASP A 169 1.79 10.31 11.44
C ASP A 169 1.17 9.59 10.22
N TYR A 170 0.83 8.30 10.37
CA TYR A 170 0.15 7.52 9.33
C TYR A 170 -1.28 8.00 9.07
N ILE A 171 -2.05 8.27 10.13
CA ILE A 171 -3.40 8.83 10.01
C ILE A 171 -3.33 10.15 9.25
N ASP A 172 -2.41 11.04 9.62
CA ASP A 172 -2.22 12.32 8.94
C ASP A 172 -1.85 12.12 7.46
N PHE A 173 -0.96 11.15 7.16
CA PHE A 173 -0.61 10.80 5.78
C PHE A 173 -1.82 10.35 4.99
N VAL A 174 -2.67 9.47 5.51
CA VAL A 174 -3.82 8.92 4.78
C VAL A 174 -4.97 9.92 4.68
N THR A 175 -5.21 10.73 5.71
CA THR A 175 -6.36 11.66 5.77
C THR A 175 -6.07 13.05 5.20
N LYS A 176 -4.82 13.34 4.77
CA LYS A 176 -4.50 14.61 4.10
C LYS A 176 -5.40 14.82 2.88
N LYS A 177 -5.87 16.04 2.73
CA LYS A 177 -6.71 16.47 1.59
C LYS A 177 -5.88 16.89 0.40
#